data_47ea5ff06c8fc8cc39cca129511bdbe0
#
_entry.id   47ea5ff06c8fc8cc39cca129511bdbe0
#
_cell.length_a   1.000
_cell.length_b   1.000
_cell.length_c   1.000
_cell.angle_alpha   90.00
_cell.angle_beta   90.00
_cell.angle_gamma   90.00
#
_symmetry.space_group_name_H-M   'P 1'
#
loop_
_entity.id
_entity.type
_entity.pdbx_description
1 polymer ?
#
loop_
_entity_poly.entity_id
_entity_poly.type
_entity_poly.pdbx_seq_one_letter_code
_entity_poly.pdbx_strand_id
1 'polypeptide(L)'
;MSDSVLSADTEVVLLLCGRFGGERQEAFPPLPTRDYNELAKWLNDRGLRPADLLTDTGREALSEVHQAKLERKRVEFLLGRGTAMALALERWNRGGLWVISRGDAEFPKRLRRQLKHTTPPLLYGAGNKDLLDMGGLAIIGSRDATPGALD
;
A
#
# COMPACT_ATOMS: atom_id res chain seq x y z
N MET A 1 0.05 23.85 -5.81
CA MET A 1 -0.27 22.40 -5.95
C MET A 1 1.02 21.64 -5.78
N SER A 2 1.18 21.00 -4.64
CA SER A 2 2.27 20.08 -4.48
C SER A 2 1.87 18.78 -5.18
N ASP A 3 2.47 18.50 -6.32
CA ASP A 3 2.53 17.14 -6.82
C ASP A 3 3.17 16.33 -5.69
N SER A 4 2.35 15.54 -5.02
CA SER A 4 2.79 14.61 -3.98
C SER A 4 3.63 13.55 -4.67
N VAL A 5 4.93 13.83 -4.80
CA VAL A 5 5.88 12.86 -5.34
C VAL A 5 5.97 11.72 -4.33
N LEU A 6 5.54 10.52 -4.72
CA LEU A 6 5.67 9.34 -3.90
C LEU A 6 7.15 9.01 -3.70
N SER A 7 7.51 8.51 -2.52
CA SER A 7 8.84 7.94 -2.33
C SER A 7 8.99 6.67 -3.19
N ALA A 8 10.21 6.34 -3.57
CA ALA A 8 10.49 5.13 -4.36
C ALA A 8 10.00 3.86 -3.64
N ASP A 9 10.12 3.80 -2.32
CA ASP A 9 9.58 2.69 -1.53
C ASP A 9 8.05 2.63 -1.61
N THR A 10 7.37 3.76 -1.49
CA THR A 10 5.91 3.82 -1.56
C THR A 10 5.39 3.44 -2.94
N GLU A 11 6.08 3.81 -4.01
CA GLU A 11 5.75 3.35 -5.37
C GLU A 11 5.76 1.82 -5.47
N VAL A 12 6.79 1.17 -4.93
CA VAL A 12 6.88 -0.30 -4.94
C VAL A 12 5.80 -0.94 -4.07
N VAL A 13 5.56 -0.40 -2.87
CA VAL A 13 4.48 -0.89 -2.01
C VAL A 13 3.12 -0.76 -2.71
N LEU A 14 2.91 0.34 -3.43
CA LEU A 14 1.69 0.56 -4.20
C LEU A 14 1.55 -0.43 -5.37
N LEU A 15 2.65 -0.71 -6.10
CA LEU A 15 2.66 -1.73 -7.14
C LEU A 15 2.26 -3.11 -6.61
N LEU A 16 2.74 -3.47 -5.43
CA LEU A 16 2.52 -4.78 -4.82
C LEU A 16 1.13 -4.93 -4.19
N CYS A 17 0.64 -3.89 -3.54
CA CYS A 17 -0.54 -3.95 -2.68
C CYS A 17 -1.73 -3.14 -3.20
N GLY A 18 -1.49 -2.18 -4.11
CA GLY A 18 -2.51 -1.26 -4.60
C GLY A 18 -3.54 -1.93 -5.52
N ARG A 19 -4.74 -1.36 -5.51
CA ARG A 19 -5.83 -1.73 -6.43
C ARG A 19 -6.08 -0.57 -7.37
N PHE A 20 -5.91 -0.81 -8.67
CA PHE A 20 -6.01 0.21 -9.71
C PHE A 20 -7.28 0.13 -10.55
N GLY A 21 -8.09 -0.91 -10.33
CA GLY A 21 -9.21 -1.31 -11.15
C GLY A 21 -8.81 -2.37 -12.18
N GLY A 22 -9.69 -3.31 -12.45
CA GLY A 22 -9.45 -4.40 -13.40
C GLY A 22 -8.75 -5.64 -12.84
N GLU A 23 -8.42 -5.67 -11.54
CA GLU A 23 -7.69 -6.79 -10.91
C GLU A 23 -8.41 -8.14 -11.04
N ARG A 24 -9.73 -8.13 -11.23
CA ARG A 24 -10.51 -9.36 -11.46
C ARG A 24 -10.13 -10.09 -12.75
N GLN A 25 -9.54 -9.36 -13.70
CA GLN A 25 -9.10 -9.88 -14.99
C GLN A 25 -7.59 -10.15 -15.04
N GLU A 26 -6.88 -9.80 -13.98
CA GLU A 26 -5.43 -9.98 -13.89
C GLU A 26 -5.06 -11.38 -13.39
N ALA A 27 -3.88 -11.86 -13.79
CA ALA A 27 -3.38 -13.19 -13.44
C ALA A 27 -3.13 -13.36 -11.94
N PHE A 28 -2.75 -12.28 -11.26
CA PHE A 28 -2.44 -12.30 -9.83
C PHE A 28 -3.10 -11.14 -9.09
N PRO A 29 -3.74 -11.40 -7.93
CA PRO A 29 -4.28 -10.35 -7.10
C PRO A 29 -3.16 -9.58 -6.36
N PRO A 30 -3.41 -8.31 -5.97
CA PRO A 30 -2.50 -7.57 -5.09
C PRO A 30 -2.23 -8.32 -3.79
N LEU A 31 -1.06 -8.06 -3.18
CA LEU A 31 -0.69 -8.67 -1.91
C LEU A 31 -1.57 -8.15 -0.77
N PRO A 32 -2.23 -9.03 0.00
CA PRO A 32 -2.84 -8.63 1.25
C PRO A 32 -1.76 -8.31 2.30
N THR A 33 -2.14 -7.64 3.38
CA THR A 33 -1.23 -7.23 4.45
C THR A 33 -0.33 -8.37 4.95
N ARG A 34 -0.89 -9.55 5.12
CA ARG A 34 -0.15 -10.73 5.57
C ARG A 34 0.99 -11.10 4.62
N ASP A 35 0.69 -11.20 3.34
CA ASP A 35 1.66 -11.62 2.32
C ASP A 35 2.72 -10.53 2.13
N TYR A 36 2.31 -9.26 2.18
CA TYR A 36 3.26 -8.16 2.15
C TYR A 36 4.20 -8.16 3.37
N ASN A 37 3.71 -8.49 4.56
CA ASN A 37 4.55 -8.60 5.75
C ASN A 37 5.64 -9.67 5.61
N GLU A 38 5.31 -10.80 4.99
CA GLU A 38 6.30 -11.86 4.68
C GLU A 38 7.39 -11.34 3.74
N LEU A 39 6.99 -10.61 2.69
CA LEU A 39 7.94 -9.99 1.77
C LEU A 39 8.78 -8.91 2.45
N ALA A 40 8.16 -8.06 3.25
CA ALA A 40 8.86 -7.00 3.98
C ALA A 40 9.89 -7.55 4.97
N LYS A 41 9.54 -8.64 5.67
CA LYS A 41 10.48 -9.34 6.54
C LYS A 41 11.64 -9.93 5.74
N TRP A 42 11.37 -10.59 4.64
CA TRP A 42 12.39 -11.15 3.75
C TRP A 42 13.36 -10.06 3.24
N LEU A 43 12.83 -8.90 2.84
CA LEU A 43 13.64 -7.74 2.43
C LEU A 43 14.53 -7.25 3.59
N ASN A 44 13.92 -7.06 4.75
CA ASN A 44 14.62 -6.55 5.93
C ASN A 44 15.75 -7.48 6.38
N ASP A 45 15.53 -8.80 6.36
CA ASP A 45 16.53 -9.80 6.71
C ASP A 45 17.75 -9.76 5.76
N ARG A 46 17.59 -9.22 4.55
CA ARG A 46 18.67 -9.04 3.56
C ARG A 46 19.21 -7.62 3.49
N GLY A 47 18.73 -6.71 4.34
CA GLY A 47 19.11 -5.31 4.31
C GLY A 47 18.64 -4.58 3.06
N LEU A 48 17.57 -5.07 2.42
CA LEU A 48 16.97 -4.48 1.23
C LEU A 48 15.74 -3.63 1.58
N ARG A 49 15.51 -2.60 0.79
CA ARG A 49 14.32 -1.75 0.85
C ARG A 49 13.33 -2.14 -0.26
N PRO A 50 12.05 -1.81 -0.13
CA PRO A 50 11.08 -2.06 -1.21
C PRO A 50 11.55 -1.54 -2.58
N ALA A 51 12.12 -0.34 -2.64
CA ALA A 51 12.63 0.25 -3.87
C ALA A 51 13.71 -0.60 -4.57
N ASP A 52 14.47 -1.39 -3.81
CA ASP A 52 15.53 -2.24 -4.36
C ASP A 52 14.96 -3.36 -5.26
N LEU A 53 13.69 -3.71 -5.12
CA LEU A 53 13.03 -4.70 -5.97
C LEU A 53 12.96 -4.29 -7.46
N LEU A 54 13.08 -3.00 -7.75
CA LEU A 54 13.15 -2.48 -9.11
C LEU A 54 14.57 -2.43 -9.66
N THR A 55 15.57 -2.68 -8.84
CA THR A 55 16.99 -2.74 -9.23
C THR A 55 17.40 -4.15 -9.64
N ASP A 56 18.54 -4.25 -10.35
CA ASP A 56 19.10 -5.56 -10.72
C ASP A 56 19.44 -6.42 -9.50
N THR A 57 19.99 -5.81 -8.45
CA THR A 57 20.30 -6.48 -7.16
C THR A 57 19.04 -7.09 -6.54
N GLY A 58 17.95 -6.33 -6.48
CA GLY A 58 16.68 -6.82 -5.94
C GLY A 58 16.05 -7.92 -6.79
N ARG A 59 16.16 -7.83 -8.11
CA ARG A 59 15.69 -8.87 -9.03
C ARG A 59 16.49 -10.17 -8.90
N GLU A 60 17.81 -10.07 -8.77
CA GLU A 60 18.66 -11.23 -8.50
C GLU A 60 18.29 -11.88 -7.16
N ALA A 61 18.10 -11.08 -6.11
CA ALA A 61 17.65 -11.56 -4.82
C ALA A 61 16.30 -12.30 -4.90
N LEU A 62 15.34 -11.78 -5.68
CA LEU A 62 14.05 -12.45 -5.91
C LEU A 62 14.21 -13.82 -6.57
N SER A 63 15.25 -14.01 -7.40
CA SER A 63 15.49 -15.31 -8.04
C SER A 63 15.81 -16.43 -7.04
N GLU A 64 16.27 -16.05 -5.84
CA GLU A 64 16.60 -16.96 -4.75
C GLU A 64 15.43 -17.25 -3.79
N VAL A 65 14.25 -16.64 -4.02
CA VAL A 65 13.07 -16.85 -3.16
C VAL A 65 12.46 -18.22 -3.44
N HIS A 66 12.59 -19.11 -2.48
CA HIS A 66 12.01 -20.46 -2.52
C HIS A 66 10.82 -20.64 -1.56
N GLN A 67 10.37 -19.58 -0.92
CA GLN A 67 9.26 -19.67 0.02
C GLN A 67 7.94 -19.76 -0.74
N ALA A 68 7.18 -20.83 -0.46
CA ALA A 68 5.90 -21.15 -1.12
C ALA A 68 4.83 -20.03 -0.98
N LYS A 69 4.96 -19.14 -0.01
CA LYS A 69 4.06 -17.99 0.21
C LYS A 69 4.42 -16.76 -0.61
N LEU A 70 5.68 -16.65 -1.03
CA LEU A 70 6.19 -15.58 -1.87
C LEU A 70 6.40 -16.15 -3.28
N GLU A 71 5.33 -16.24 -4.04
CA GLU A 71 5.43 -16.65 -5.43
C GLU A 71 6.19 -15.57 -6.21
N ARG A 72 7.41 -15.88 -6.62
CA ARG A 72 8.24 -14.98 -7.45
C ARG A 72 7.48 -14.42 -8.64
N LYS A 73 6.74 -15.28 -9.36
CA LYS A 73 5.94 -14.89 -10.51
C LYS A 73 4.90 -13.83 -10.18
N ARG A 74 4.26 -13.96 -9.01
CA ARG A 74 3.28 -12.98 -8.52
C ARG A 74 3.94 -11.64 -8.23
N VAL A 75 5.05 -11.64 -7.52
CA VAL A 75 5.80 -10.41 -7.20
C VAL A 75 6.26 -9.73 -8.49
N GLU A 76 6.86 -10.47 -9.42
CA GLU A 76 7.30 -9.93 -10.72
C GLU A 76 6.13 -9.35 -11.52
N PHE A 77 5.00 -10.04 -11.56
CA PHE A 77 3.79 -9.55 -12.22
C PHE A 77 3.32 -8.23 -11.61
N LEU A 78 3.21 -8.16 -10.29
CA LEU A 78 2.74 -6.97 -9.59
C LEU A 78 3.70 -5.78 -9.75
N LEU A 79 5.00 -6.01 -9.75
CA LEU A 79 6.01 -4.98 -10.03
C LEU A 79 5.91 -4.44 -11.47
N GLY A 80 5.35 -5.20 -12.39
CA GLY A 80 5.14 -4.80 -13.78
C GLY A 80 3.91 -3.92 -14.04
N ARG A 81 3.14 -3.56 -13.00
CA ARG A 81 1.90 -2.76 -13.14
C ARG A 81 2.12 -1.24 -13.19
N GLY A 82 3.29 -0.78 -13.59
CA GLY A 82 3.64 0.65 -13.56
C GLY A 82 2.69 1.55 -14.34
N THR A 83 2.23 1.12 -15.52
CA THR A 83 1.29 1.90 -16.34
C THR A 83 -0.08 2.02 -15.65
N ALA A 84 -0.61 0.93 -15.13
CA ALA A 84 -1.87 0.93 -14.39
C ALA A 84 -1.80 1.81 -13.14
N MET A 85 -0.68 1.76 -12.41
CA MET A 85 -0.42 2.61 -11.26
C MET A 85 -0.39 4.09 -11.65
N ALA A 86 0.33 4.45 -12.72
CA ALA A 86 0.42 5.84 -13.18
C ALA A 86 -0.95 6.42 -13.53
N LEU A 87 -1.78 5.66 -14.23
CA LEU A 87 -3.14 6.07 -14.57
C LEU A 87 -4.04 6.21 -13.33
N ALA A 88 -3.89 5.31 -12.37
CA ALA A 88 -4.62 5.39 -11.10
C ALA A 88 -4.20 6.62 -10.28
N LEU A 89 -2.90 6.87 -10.16
CA LEU A 89 -2.38 8.06 -9.46
C LEU A 89 -2.87 9.36 -10.08
N GLU A 90 -2.92 9.44 -11.41
CA GLU A 90 -3.45 10.62 -12.09
C GLU A 90 -4.92 10.85 -11.74
N ARG A 91 -5.74 9.80 -11.75
CA ARG A 91 -7.17 9.88 -11.38
C ARG A 91 -7.34 10.29 -9.92
N TRP A 92 -6.55 9.72 -9.01
CA TRP A 92 -6.62 10.03 -7.59
C TRP A 92 -6.18 11.47 -7.31
N ASN A 93 -5.10 11.94 -7.92
CA ASN A 93 -4.67 13.32 -7.80
C ASN A 93 -5.74 14.31 -8.27
N ARG A 94 -6.39 14.05 -9.38
CA ARG A 94 -7.51 14.88 -9.87
C ARG A 94 -8.68 14.89 -8.89
N GLY A 95 -8.92 13.80 -8.20
CA GLY A 95 -9.98 13.67 -7.18
C GLY A 95 -9.56 14.18 -5.79
N GLY A 96 -8.34 14.70 -5.64
CA GLY A 96 -7.84 15.18 -4.34
C GLY A 96 -7.49 14.05 -3.38
N LEU A 97 -7.29 12.82 -3.88
CA LEU A 97 -6.89 11.67 -3.08
C LEU A 97 -5.37 11.56 -3.00
N TRP A 98 -4.89 11.23 -1.83
CA TRP A 98 -3.47 10.92 -1.59
C TRP A 98 -3.30 9.47 -1.13
N VAL A 99 -2.10 8.95 -1.28
CA VAL A 99 -1.70 7.62 -0.79
C VAL A 99 -0.35 7.73 -0.10
N ILE A 100 -0.22 7.05 1.02
CA ILE A 100 1.02 6.92 1.78
C ILE A 100 1.24 5.46 2.15
N SER A 101 2.50 5.07 2.30
CA SER A 101 2.85 3.75 2.83
C SER A 101 3.28 3.86 4.30
N ARG A 102 3.25 2.72 4.99
CA ARG A 102 3.66 2.68 6.41
C ARG A 102 5.15 2.99 6.64
N GLY A 103 5.96 3.04 5.58
CA GLY A 103 7.35 3.50 5.62
C GLY A 103 7.51 5.01 5.54
N ASP A 104 6.49 5.75 5.14
CA ASP A 104 6.53 7.19 5.03
C ASP A 104 6.47 7.86 6.40
N ALA A 105 7.17 9.00 6.55
CA ALA A 105 7.16 9.79 7.78
C ALA A 105 5.76 10.31 8.15
N GLU A 106 4.90 10.52 7.15
CA GLU A 106 3.52 11.00 7.31
C GLU A 106 2.55 9.92 7.80
N PHE A 107 2.97 8.65 7.80
CA PHE A 107 2.10 7.56 8.25
C PHE A 107 1.82 7.69 9.76
N PRO A 108 0.55 7.59 10.21
CA PRO A 108 0.19 7.81 11.61
C PRO A 108 0.89 6.82 12.55
N LYS A 109 1.75 7.31 13.41
CA LYS A 109 2.49 6.50 14.40
C LYS A 109 1.57 5.78 15.38
N ARG A 110 0.47 6.44 15.74
CA ARG A 110 -0.53 5.88 16.65
C ARG A 110 -1.22 4.66 16.03
N LEU A 111 -1.61 4.74 14.77
CA LEU A 111 -2.20 3.63 14.02
C LEU A 111 -1.26 2.43 13.98
N ARG A 112 0.00 2.67 13.66
CA ARG A 112 1.04 1.65 13.60
C ARG A 112 1.27 0.96 14.94
N ARG A 113 1.30 1.71 16.04
CA ARG A 113 1.48 1.17 17.39
C ARG A 113 0.31 0.31 17.83
N GLN A 114 -0.90 0.67 17.44
CA GLN A 114 -2.11 -0.07 17.84
C GLN A 114 -2.35 -1.31 17.00
N LEU A 115 -2.18 -1.22 15.68
CA LEU A 115 -2.45 -2.32 14.77
C LEU A 115 -1.29 -3.31 14.64
N LYS A 116 -0.07 -2.89 14.95
CA LYS A 116 1.15 -3.74 14.91
C LYS A 116 1.28 -4.49 13.57
N HIS A 117 1.24 -5.82 13.59
CA HIS A 117 1.35 -6.66 12.40
C HIS A 117 0.14 -6.60 11.47
N THR A 118 -0.99 -6.07 11.94
CA THR A 118 -2.18 -5.85 11.11
C THR A 118 -2.22 -4.46 10.47
N THR A 119 -1.19 -3.62 10.70
CA THR A 119 -1.07 -2.31 10.06
C THR A 119 -1.11 -2.47 8.54
N PRO A 120 -2.04 -1.79 7.83
CA PRO A 120 -2.09 -1.88 6.38
C PRO A 120 -0.80 -1.29 5.77
N PRO A 121 -0.29 -1.88 4.68
CA PRO A 121 0.90 -1.35 4.01
C PRO A 121 0.67 0.02 3.37
N LEU A 122 -0.57 0.32 2.98
CA LEU A 122 -0.99 1.56 2.32
C LEU A 122 -2.16 2.19 3.06
N LEU A 123 -2.20 3.51 3.05
CA LEU A 123 -3.33 4.30 3.53
C LEU A 123 -3.71 5.32 2.46
N TYR A 124 -5.00 5.37 2.13
CA TYR A 124 -5.55 6.33 1.17
C TYR A 124 -6.40 7.34 1.91
N GLY A 125 -6.39 8.57 1.46
CA GLY A 125 -7.21 9.61 2.08
C GLY A 125 -7.40 10.82 1.21
N ALA A 126 -8.19 11.75 1.74
CA ALA A 126 -8.43 13.07 1.17
C ALA A 126 -8.33 14.11 2.29
N GLY A 127 -7.96 15.33 1.94
CA GLY A 127 -7.84 16.42 2.90
C GLY A 127 -6.45 16.48 3.55
N ASN A 128 -6.39 17.10 4.72
CA ASN A 128 -5.13 17.38 5.40
C ASN A 128 -4.59 16.15 6.15
N LYS A 129 -3.47 15.63 5.71
CA LYS A 129 -2.78 14.47 6.32
C LYS A 129 -2.31 14.74 7.76
N ASP A 130 -2.02 15.98 8.10
CA ASP A 130 -1.54 16.35 9.44
C ASP A 130 -2.58 16.03 10.54
N LEU A 131 -3.85 15.95 10.16
CA LEU A 131 -4.94 15.57 11.08
C LEU A 131 -4.88 14.11 11.53
N LEU A 132 -4.14 13.26 10.82
CA LEU A 132 -4.05 11.81 11.14
C LEU A 132 -3.39 11.54 12.49
N ASP A 133 -2.47 12.40 12.92
CA ASP A 133 -1.79 12.27 14.21
C ASP A 133 -2.52 13.00 15.35
N MET A 134 -3.60 13.70 15.04
CA MET A 134 -4.42 14.37 16.04
C MET A 134 -5.41 13.40 16.67
N GLY A 135 -5.76 13.65 17.93
CA GLY A 135 -6.85 12.93 18.59
C GLY A 135 -8.20 13.27 17.97
N GLY A 136 -9.16 12.40 18.11
CA GLY A 136 -10.49 12.59 17.56
C GLY A 136 -11.53 11.66 18.17
N LEU A 137 -12.78 11.90 17.81
CA LEU A 137 -13.93 11.06 18.16
C LEU A 137 -14.18 10.08 17.02
N ALA A 138 -14.24 8.79 17.33
CA ALA A 138 -14.65 7.78 16.37
C ALA A 138 -16.17 7.65 16.35
N ILE A 139 -16.76 7.74 15.16
CA ILE A 139 -18.20 7.52 14.94
C ILE A 139 -18.34 6.27 14.06
N ILE A 140 -19.11 5.31 14.54
CA ILE A 140 -19.37 4.05 13.83
C ILE A 140 -20.87 3.92 13.63
N GLY A 141 -21.28 3.56 12.41
CA GLY A 141 -22.68 3.37 12.08
C GLY A 141 -22.89 2.33 11.00
N SER A 142 -24.14 1.95 10.79
CA SER A 142 -24.55 1.06 9.70
C SER A 142 -24.65 1.82 8.39
N ARG A 143 -24.33 1.14 7.26
CA ARG A 143 -24.61 1.66 5.92
C ARG A 143 -26.11 1.70 5.61
N ASP A 144 -26.88 0.79 6.23
CA ASP A 144 -28.32 0.66 6.10
C ASP A 144 -29.02 1.19 7.34
N ALA A 145 -28.75 2.45 7.70
CA ALA A 145 -29.39 3.08 8.84
C ALA A 145 -30.91 3.20 8.61
N THR A 146 -31.70 2.85 9.64
CA THR A 146 -33.14 3.06 9.60
C THR A 146 -33.48 4.55 9.69
N PRO A 147 -34.64 5.02 9.17
CA PRO A 147 -35.03 6.43 9.28
C PRO A 147 -34.96 6.99 10.70
N GLY A 148 -35.33 6.21 11.72
CA GLY A 148 -35.25 6.63 13.11
C GLY A 148 -33.84 6.71 13.68
N ALA A 149 -32.81 6.21 13.00
CA ALA A 149 -31.41 6.33 13.40
C ALA A 149 -30.74 7.57 12.79
N LEU A 150 -31.44 8.29 11.90
CA LEU A 150 -30.96 9.49 11.23
C LEU A 150 -31.44 10.80 11.88
N ASP A 151 -32.37 10.72 12.85
CA ASP A 151 -32.85 11.82 13.67
C ASP A 151 -31.96 11.93 14.93
#